data_24b94780329f195b9320a55adbb18f93
#
_entry.id   24b94780329f195b9320a55adbb18f93
#
_cell.length_a   1.000
_cell.length_b   1.000
_cell.length_c   1.000
_cell.angle_alpha   90.00
_cell.angle_beta   90.00
_cell.angle_gamma   90.00
#
_symmetry.space_group_name_H-M   'P 1'
#
loop_
_entity.id
_entity.type
_entity.pdbx_description
1 polymer ?
#
loop_
_entity_poly.entity_id
_entity_poly.type
_entity_poly.pdbx_seq_one_letter_code
_entity_poly.pdbx_strand_id
1 'polypeptide(L)'
;LLQGIALSSRAQEQQMWQRYHDKCRREASIIDTLPSKLEKALHWSPTINKEQKEVIRYILWNMVYVEGGTANLGDNNNYPVDVASFFINRYEVSQDEWYVIMGENPSNQHRRNYPVDQVNWFNAQRFTQKLSQLSGLPFRLPFEAEWEYAARGGLKTKNFIYAGSNNAEQVAWFREKYYNTYVSKETGTKKPNELGLYD
;
A
#
# COMPACT_ATOMS: atom_id res chain seq x y z
N LEU A 1 23.25 22.54 -20.61
CA LEU A 1 23.01 21.17 -20.12
C LEU A 1 22.09 21.12 -18.86
N LEU A 2 22.15 22.14 -17.99
CA LEU A 2 21.30 22.20 -16.77
C LEU A 2 19.84 22.68 -17.03
N GLN A 3 19.60 23.45 -18.11
CA GLN A 3 18.25 23.91 -18.47
C GLN A 3 17.36 22.84 -19.09
N GLY A 4 17.91 21.78 -19.68
CA GLY A 4 17.17 20.66 -20.24
C GLY A 4 16.60 19.69 -19.18
N ILE A 5 17.21 19.65 -18.00
CA ILE A 5 16.81 18.74 -16.90
C ILE A 5 15.59 19.30 -16.14
N ALA A 6 15.46 20.62 -16.00
CA ALA A 6 14.34 21.26 -15.31
C ALA A 6 13.02 21.18 -16.09
N LEU A 7 13.04 21.22 -17.42
CA LEU A 7 11.87 21.04 -18.28
C LEU A 7 11.39 19.58 -18.33
N SER A 8 12.32 18.61 -18.18
CA SER A 8 11.95 17.20 -18.13
C SER A 8 11.22 16.82 -16.84
N SER A 9 11.52 17.44 -15.70
CA SER A 9 10.87 17.11 -14.43
C SER A 9 9.39 17.52 -14.41
N ARG A 10 9.04 18.72 -14.86
CA ARG A 10 7.63 19.18 -14.92
C ARG A 10 6.79 18.41 -15.94
N ALA A 11 7.34 18.10 -17.10
CA ALA A 11 6.65 17.29 -18.10
C ALA A 11 6.48 15.84 -17.64
N GLN A 12 7.46 15.31 -16.91
CA GLN A 12 7.36 13.99 -16.30
C GLN A 12 6.34 13.97 -15.16
N GLU A 13 6.26 15.01 -14.33
CA GLU A 13 5.23 15.18 -13.30
C GLU A 13 3.83 15.25 -13.93
N GLN A 14 3.61 16.05 -14.97
CA GLN A 14 2.33 16.12 -15.67
C GLN A 14 1.93 14.79 -16.32
N GLN A 15 2.87 14.08 -16.96
CA GLN A 15 2.61 12.74 -17.49
C GLN A 15 2.30 11.72 -16.37
N MET A 16 2.88 11.91 -15.20
CA MET A 16 2.61 11.13 -14.01
C MET A 16 1.15 11.25 -13.60
N TRP A 17 0.71 12.47 -13.39
CA TRP A 17 -0.66 12.78 -13.01
C TRP A 17 -1.65 12.26 -14.05
N GLN A 18 -1.34 12.42 -15.31
CA GLN A 18 -2.20 11.93 -16.38
C GLN A 18 -2.35 10.41 -16.35
N ARG A 19 -1.25 9.66 -16.17
CA ARG A 19 -1.29 8.18 -16.07
C ARG A 19 -1.96 7.69 -14.79
N TYR A 20 -1.74 8.38 -13.67
CA TYR A 20 -2.41 8.11 -12.41
C TYR A 20 -3.92 8.34 -12.55
N HIS A 21 -4.33 9.47 -13.13
CA HIS A 21 -5.71 9.75 -13.46
C HIS A 21 -6.31 8.75 -14.45
N ASP A 22 -5.55 8.31 -15.44
CA ASP A 22 -6.01 7.31 -16.41
C ASP A 22 -6.12 5.90 -15.79
N LYS A 23 -5.24 5.55 -14.84
CA LYS A 23 -5.37 4.35 -14.01
C LYS A 23 -6.60 4.48 -13.11
N CYS A 24 -6.73 5.56 -12.37
CA CYS A 24 -7.89 5.85 -11.54
C CYS A 24 -9.18 5.89 -12.35
N ARG A 25 -9.21 6.43 -13.58
CA ARG A 25 -10.41 6.45 -14.45
C ARG A 25 -10.75 5.08 -15.02
N ARG A 26 -9.79 4.26 -15.38
CA ARG A 26 -10.03 2.86 -15.82
C ARG A 26 -10.60 2.00 -14.70
N GLU A 27 -10.19 2.30 -13.50
CA GLU A 27 -10.65 1.67 -12.27
C GLU A 27 -11.89 2.40 -11.70
N ALA A 28 -12.16 3.64 -12.12
CA ALA A 28 -13.23 4.53 -11.64
C ALA A 28 -14.66 4.05 -11.97
N SER A 29 -14.83 3.17 -12.95
CA SER A 29 -16.12 2.46 -13.08
C SER A 29 -16.41 1.56 -11.85
N ILE A 30 -15.42 1.40 -10.98
CA ILE A 30 -15.46 0.65 -9.71
C ILE A 30 -15.36 1.61 -8.51
N ILE A 31 -14.82 2.83 -8.67
CA ILE A 31 -14.62 3.88 -7.63
C ILE A 31 -15.96 4.49 -7.14
N ASP A 32 -17.04 4.34 -7.88
CA ASP A 32 -18.40 4.72 -7.42
C ASP A 32 -18.86 3.94 -6.18
N THR A 33 -18.03 3.06 -5.65
CA THR A 33 -18.31 2.28 -4.45
C THR A 33 -17.18 2.25 -3.42
N LEU A 34 -16.51 3.38 -3.12
CA LEU A 34 -15.97 3.54 -1.78
C LEU A 34 -17.08 3.17 -0.81
N PRO A 35 -16.82 2.26 0.17
CA PRO A 35 -17.83 1.97 1.15
C PRO A 35 -18.39 3.31 1.63
N SER A 36 -19.63 3.58 1.40
CA SER A 36 -20.26 4.89 1.65
C SER A 36 -20.06 5.38 3.09
N LYS A 37 -19.71 4.44 3.98
CA LYS A 37 -19.30 4.68 5.36
C LYS A 37 -17.94 5.36 5.47
N LEU A 38 -16.93 4.99 4.65
CA LEU A 38 -15.59 5.59 4.70
C LEU A 38 -15.61 7.00 4.09
N GLU A 39 -16.34 7.21 3.01
CA GLU A 39 -16.45 8.53 2.41
C GLU A 39 -17.22 9.52 3.31
N LYS A 40 -18.26 9.06 4.01
CA LYS A 40 -18.97 9.86 5.02
C LYS A 40 -18.13 10.19 6.26
N ALA A 41 -17.13 9.36 6.57
CA ALA A 41 -16.23 9.57 7.71
C ALA A 41 -15.04 10.47 7.39
N LEU A 42 -14.86 10.88 6.12
CA LEU A 42 -13.77 11.77 5.71
C LEU A 42 -14.02 13.20 6.23
N HIS A 43 -13.06 13.70 6.98
CA HIS A 43 -13.02 15.08 7.46
C HIS A 43 -11.73 15.75 6.97
N TRP A 44 -11.81 16.31 5.76
CA TRP A 44 -10.65 16.88 5.10
C TRP A 44 -10.04 18.05 5.88
N SER A 45 -8.73 17.99 6.06
CA SER A 45 -7.96 19.14 6.58
C SER A 45 -8.18 20.36 5.67
N PRO A 46 -8.34 21.59 6.24
CA PRO A 46 -8.45 22.79 5.43
C PRO A 46 -7.20 23.09 4.58
N THR A 47 -6.05 22.48 4.90
CA THR A 47 -4.77 22.66 4.18
C THR A 47 -4.53 21.60 3.10
N ILE A 48 -5.44 20.62 2.94
CA ILE A 48 -5.27 19.55 1.96
C ILE A 48 -5.45 20.06 0.53
N ASN A 49 -4.53 19.70 -0.36
CA ASN A 49 -4.66 20.02 -1.77
C ASN A 49 -5.43 18.92 -2.55
N LYS A 50 -5.71 19.20 -3.83
CA LYS A 50 -6.46 18.30 -4.70
C LYS A 50 -5.76 16.95 -4.89
N GLU A 51 -4.45 16.97 -5.10
CA GLU A 51 -3.62 15.78 -5.35
C GLU A 51 -3.61 14.85 -4.14
N GLN A 52 -3.45 15.41 -2.94
CA GLN A 52 -3.52 14.65 -1.70
C GLN A 52 -4.89 14.01 -1.50
N LYS A 53 -5.99 14.70 -1.83
CA LYS A 53 -7.34 14.10 -1.78
C LYS A 53 -7.47 12.91 -2.72
N GLU A 54 -6.95 13.02 -3.94
CA GLU A 54 -7.01 11.95 -4.94
C GLU A 54 -6.19 10.74 -4.48
N VAL A 55 -4.97 10.95 -3.96
CA VAL A 55 -4.13 9.88 -3.42
C VAL A 55 -4.79 9.20 -2.22
N ILE A 56 -5.35 9.95 -1.28
CA ILE A 56 -6.03 9.36 -0.11
C ILE A 56 -7.26 8.56 -0.55
N ARG A 57 -8.05 9.04 -1.50
CA ARG A 57 -9.16 8.26 -2.06
C ARG A 57 -8.70 6.98 -2.73
N TYR A 58 -7.59 7.02 -3.46
CA TYR A 58 -7.00 5.83 -4.07
C TYR A 58 -6.51 4.82 -3.01
N ILE A 59 -5.84 5.28 -1.96
CA ILE A 59 -5.45 4.43 -0.83
C ILE A 59 -6.70 3.79 -0.20
N LEU A 60 -7.74 4.57 0.09
CA LEU A 60 -8.98 4.07 0.69
C LEU A 60 -9.69 3.05 -0.20
N TRP A 61 -9.67 3.27 -1.51
CA TRP A 61 -10.26 2.33 -2.46
C TRP A 61 -9.50 1.00 -2.51
N ASN A 62 -8.19 1.02 -2.29
CA ASN A 62 -7.35 -0.17 -2.20
C ASN A 62 -7.36 -0.83 -0.81
N MET A 63 -8.07 -0.27 0.17
CA MET A 63 -8.23 -0.90 1.47
C MET A 63 -9.11 -2.16 1.37
N VAL A 64 -8.58 -3.25 1.87
CA VAL A 64 -9.27 -4.53 1.99
C VAL A 64 -9.79 -4.68 3.41
N TYR A 65 -11.08 -4.96 3.56
CA TYR A 65 -11.65 -5.34 4.84
C TYR A 65 -11.24 -6.76 5.19
N VAL A 66 -10.62 -6.91 6.34
CA VAL A 66 -10.23 -8.20 6.92
C VAL A 66 -11.18 -8.48 8.08
N GLU A 67 -12.02 -9.48 7.92
CA GLU A 67 -12.90 -9.94 8.99
C GLU A 67 -12.06 -10.57 10.10
N GLY A 68 -12.30 -10.16 11.35
CA GLY A 68 -11.59 -10.66 12.52
C GLY A 68 -11.93 -12.10 12.83
N GLY A 69 -11.08 -12.72 13.62
CA GLY A 69 -11.24 -14.11 14.05
C GLY A 69 -10.07 -14.58 14.90
N THR A 70 -10.15 -15.80 15.39
CA THR A 70 -9.06 -16.44 16.13
C THR A 70 -8.17 -17.22 15.16
N ALA A 71 -6.87 -17.00 15.22
CA ALA A 71 -5.87 -17.74 14.43
C ALA A 71 -4.67 -18.12 15.29
N ASN A 72 -4.04 -19.22 14.93
CA ASN A 72 -2.74 -19.59 15.49
C ASN A 72 -1.65 -18.93 14.66
N LEU A 73 -0.89 -18.03 15.27
CA LEU A 73 0.14 -17.21 14.64
C LEU A 73 1.54 -17.55 15.16
N GLY A 74 2.56 -16.96 14.56
CA GLY A 74 3.96 -17.18 14.87
C GLY A 74 4.57 -18.36 14.12
N ASP A 75 5.89 -18.54 14.27
CA ASP A 75 6.71 -19.47 13.48
C ASP A 75 6.22 -20.93 13.49
N ASN A 76 5.61 -21.37 14.57
CA ASN A 76 5.10 -22.74 14.72
C ASN A 76 3.57 -22.82 14.81
N ASN A 77 2.84 -21.76 14.48
CA ASN A 77 1.38 -21.66 14.68
C ASN A 77 0.92 -22.00 16.11
N ASN A 78 1.71 -21.60 17.11
CA ASN A 78 1.49 -22.02 18.49
C ASN A 78 0.81 -20.97 19.36
N TYR A 79 0.60 -19.75 18.82
CA TYR A 79 0.03 -18.65 19.59
C TYR A 79 -1.39 -18.36 19.11
N PRO A 80 -2.43 -18.79 19.85
CA PRO A 80 -3.80 -18.39 19.54
C PRO A 80 -3.96 -16.90 19.83
N VAL A 81 -4.39 -16.15 18.82
CA VAL A 81 -4.59 -14.70 18.88
C VAL A 81 -5.96 -14.37 18.34
N ASP A 82 -6.71 -13.57 19.09
CA ASP A 82 -7.96 -12.98 18.62
C ASP A 82 -7.64 -11.66 17.91
N VAL A 83 -7.93 -11.61 16.63
CA VAL A 83 -7.72 -10.43 15.80
C VAL A 83 -9.05 -9.76 15.54
N ALA A 84 -9.20 -8.50 15.92
CA ALA A 84 -10.37 -7.70 15.59
C ALA A 84 -10.43 -7.41 14.07
N SER A 85 -11.62 -7.15 13.54
CA SER A 85 -11.76 -6.72 12.14
C SER A 85 -11.06 -5.39 11.88
N PHE A 86 -10.39 -5.27 10.74
CA PHE A 86 -9.65 -4.07 10.36
C PHE A 86 -9.59 -3.89 8.84
N PHE A 87 -9.06 -2.77 8.40
CA PHE A 87 -8.73 -2.52 6.99
C PHE A 87 -7.22 -2.49 6.82
N ILE A 88 -6.73 -3.10 5.74
CA ILE A 88 -5.32 -3.07 5.35
C ILE A 88 -5.20 -2.70 3.87
N ASN A 89 -4.15 -1.97 3.50
CA ASN A 89 -3.93 -1.65 2.09
C ASN A 89 -3.57 -2.91 1.30
N ARG A 90 -4.08 -3.00 0.08
CA ARG A 90 -3.88 -4.13 -0.84
C ARG A 90 -2.43 -4.24 -1.29
N TYR A 91 -1.77 -3.12 -1.44
CA TYR A 91 -0.41 -2.99 -1.96
C TYR A 91 0.51 -2.33 -0.94
N GLU A 92 1.80 -2.52 -1.11
CA GLU A 92 2.79 -1.68 -0.47
C GLU A 92 2.56 -0.22 -0.84
N VAL A 93 2.92 0.71 0.05
CA VAL A 93 2.87 2.16 -0.24
C VAL A 93 3.85 2.49 -1.35
N SER A 94 3.34 3.01 -2.46
CA SER A 94 4.17 3.38 -3.60
C SER A 94 4.94 4.68 -3.36
N GLN A 95 6.01 4.88 -4.13
CA GLN A 95 6.81 6.09 -4.10
C GLN A 95 5.99 7.34 -4.47
N ASP A 96 5.02 7.20 -5.37
CA ASP A 96 4.12 8.30 -5.75
C ASP A 96 3.18 8.68 -4.61
N GLU A 97 2.56 7.71 -3.95
CA GLU A 97 1.72 7.96 -2.78
C GLU A 97 2.52 8.63 -1.65
N TRP A 98 3.71 8.11 -1.40
CA TRP A 98 4.60 8.69 -0.40
C TRP A 98 4.96 10.14 -0.73
N TYR A 99 5.39 10.40 -1.97
CA TYR A 99 5.79 11.74 -2.41
C TYR A 99 4.65 12.77 -2.27
N VAL A 100 3.45 12.43 -2.70
CA VAL A 100 2.29 13.34 -2.63
C VAL A 100 1.91 13.68 -1.19
N ILE A 101 2.01 12.71 -0.29
CA ILE A 101 1.65 12.92 1.12
C ILE A 101 2.78 13.59 1.90
N MET A 102 4.02 13.16 1.71
CA MET A 102 5.16 13.62 2.50
C MET A 102 5.89 14.83 1.90
N GLY A 103 5.83 15.02 0.58
CA GLY A 103 6.53 16.09 -0.15
C GLY A 103 7.95 15.72 -0.58
N GLU A 104 8.41 14.52 -0.28
CA GLU A 104 9.76 14.02 -0.61
C GLU A 104 9.71 12.53 -0.98
N ASN A 105 10.69 12.05 -1.74
CA ASN A 105 10.86 10.62 -2.03
C ASN A 105 12.27 10.19 -1.62
N PRO A 106 12.43 9.42 -0.52
CA PRO A 106 13.73 9.00 -0.01
C PRO A 106 14.34 7.82 -0.77
N SER A 107 13.58 7.20 -1.69
CA SER A 107 13.99 5.97 -2.36
C SER A 107 15.26 6.15 -3.19
N ASN A 108 16.10 5.12 -3.24
CA ASN A 108 17.36 5.14 -3.99
C ASN A 108 17.15 5.33 -5.50
N GLN A 109 16.12 4.70 -6.05
CA GLN A 109 15.75 4.82 -7.45
C GLN A 109 14.31 5.33 -7.54
N HIS A 110 14.12 6.48 -8.16
CA HIS A 110 12.81 7.08 -8.33
C HIS A 110 12.02 6.35 -9.42
N ARG A 111 11.09 5.50 -8.98
CA ARG A 111 10.21 4.69 -9.85
C ARG A 111 8.81 4.66 -9.25
N ARG A 112 7.84 5.12 -9.99
CA ARG A 112 6.49 5.50 -9.54
C ARG A 112 5.68 4.42 -8.81
N ASN A 113 5.45 3.30 -9.46
CA ASN A 113 4.64 2.19 -8.93
C ASN A 113 5.47 1.20 -8.10
N TYR A 114 6.67 1.59 -7.72
CA TYR A 114 7.53 0.80 -6.86
C TYR A 114 7.27 1.15 -5.40
N PRO A 115 7.41 0.21 -4.49
CA PRO A 115 7.29 0.53 -3.08
C PRO A 115 8.34 1.58 -2.68
N VAL A 116 7.97 2.45 -1.77
CA VAL A 116 8.93 3.40 -1.20
C VAL A 116 9.97 2.63 -0.40
N ASP A 117 11.25 2.92 -0.66
CA ASP A 117 12.39 2.35 0.08
C ASP A 117 13.17 3.44 0.83
N GLN A 118 14.21 3.08 1.60
CA GLN A 118 14.97 3.97 2.48
C GLN A 118 14.13 4.64 3.58
N VAL A 119 13.04 4.02 3.98
CA VAL A 119 12.17 4.44 5.08
C VAL A 119 12.35 3.50 6.27
N ASN A 120 12.47 4.08 7.45
CA ASN A 120 12.44 3.32 8.70
C ASN A 120 11.02 3.31 9.29
N TRP A 121 10.84 2.58 10.39
CA TRP A 121 9.55 2.48 11.07
C TRP A 121 8.97 3.85 11.48
N PHE A 122 9.81 4.77 11.96
CA PHE A 122 9.36 6.11 12.35
C PHE A 122 8.88 6.94 11.16
N ASN A 123 9.54 6.79 9.99
CA ASN A 123 9.09 7.43 8.76
C ASN A 123 7.72 6.88 8.34
N ALA A 124 7.53 5.57 8.37
CA ALA A 124 6.26 4.94 8.06
C ALA A 124 5.14 5.37 9.04
N GLN A 125 5.44 5.49 10.34
CA GLN A 125 4.50 6.01 11.32
C GLN A 125 4.13 7.48 11.04
N ARG A 126 5.09 8.33 10.67
CA ARG A 126 4.82 9.72 10.29
C ARG A 126 3.93 9.81 9.04
N PHE A 127 4.11 8.91 8.09
CA PHE A 127 3.25 8.83 6.90
C PHE A 127 1.79 8.55 7.29
N THR A 128 1.54 7.53 8.12
CA THR A 128 0.18 7.22 8.58
C THR A 128 -0.44 8.36 9.41
N GLN A 129 0.36 9.02 10.26
CA GLN A 129 -0.09 10.20 11.01
C GLN A 129 -0.48 11.35 10.08
N LYS A 130 0.31 11.58 9.01
CA LYS A 130 0.01 12.61 8.02
C LYS A 130 -1.28 12.29 7.25
N LEU A 131 -1.48 11.03 6.85
CA LEU A 131 -2.74 10.58 6.26
C LEU A 131 -3.92 10.86 7.20
N SER A 132 -3.78 10.54 8.49
CA SER A 132 -4.81 10.78 9.50
C SER A 132 -5.14 12.26 9.65
N GLN A 133 -4.12 13.11 9.71
CA GLN A 133 -4.29 14.58 9.80
C GLN A 133 -4.99 15.16 8.56
N LEU A 134 -4.70 14.63 7.38
CA LEU A 134 -5.27 15.13 6.12
C LEU A 134 -6.71 14.67 5.89
N SER A 135 -7.05 13.47 6.32
CA SER A 135 -8.34 12.80 6.02
C SER A 135 -9.33 12.78 7.18
N GLY A 136 -8.85 12.96 8.43
CA GLY A 136 -9.64 12.74 9.63
C GLY A 136 -9.88 11.27 9.98
N LEU A 137 -9.32 10.31 9.20
CA LEU A 137 -9.45 8.88 9.47
C LEU A 137 -8.25 8.36 10.26
N PRO A 138 -8.42 7.35 11.13
CA PRO A 138 -7.36 6.85 12.00
C PRO A 138 -6.42 5.87 11.29
N PHE A 139 -5.61 6.36 10.34
CA PHE A 139 -4.57 5.56 9.71
C PHE A 139 -3.46 5.21 10.70
N ARG A 140 -3.00 3.99 10.66
CA ARG A 140 -1.89 3.47 11.46
C ARG A 140 -1.18 2.33 10.75
N LEU A 141 -0.01 1.96 11.23
CA LEU A 141 0.61 0.69 10.86
C LEU A 141 -0.21 -0.46 11.47
N PRO A 142 -0.30 -1.62 10.80
CA PRO A 142 -0.90 -2.81 11.38
C PRO A 142 -0.07 -3.30 12.56
N PHE A 143 -0.72 -3.95 13.51
CA PHE A 143 -0.01 -4.77 14.49
C PHE A 143 0.57 -6.02 13.79
N GLU A 144 1.62 -6.60 14.35
CA GLU A 144 2.24 -7.80 13.80
C GLU A 144 1.22 -8.94 13.59
N ALA A 145 0.37 -9.17 14.59
CA ALA A 145 -0.69 -10.16 14.50
C ALA A 145 -1.72 -9.87 13.41
N GLU A 146 -2.10 -8.62 13.20
CA GLU A 146 -2.99 -8.21 12.11
C GLU A 146 -2.34 -8.47 10.74
N TRP A 147 -1.07 -8.08 10.61
CA TRP A 147 -0.33 -8.27 9.37
C TRP A 147 -0.19 -9.76 9.03
N GLU A 148 0.25 -10.59 9.99
CA GLU A 148 0.41 -12.03 9.79
C GLU A 148 -0.94 -12.71 9.49
N TYR A 149 -1.99 -12.35 10.22
CA TYR A 149 -3.34 -12.86 9.99
C TYR A 149 -3.82 -12.56 8.57
N ALA A 150 -3.64 -11.32 8.11
CA ALA A 150 -4.01 -10.91 6.77
C ALA A 150 -3.15 -11.60 5.70
N ALA A 151 -1.82 -11.70 5.91
CA ALA A 151 -0.91 -12.38 4.99
C ALA A 151 -1.28 -13.87 4.82
N ARG A 152 -1.74 -14.53 5.86
CA ARG A 152 -2.21 -15.93 5.85
C ARG A 152 -3.62 -16.12 5.28
N GLY A 153 -4.29 -15.05 4.85
CA GLY A 153 -5.61 -15.09 4.23
C GLY A 153 -6.79 -14.96 5.19
N GLY A 154 -6.57 -14.68 6.49
CA GLY A 154 -7.61 -14.51 7.50
C GLY A 154 -8.53 -15.72 7.59
N LEU A 155 -9.84 -15.50 7.68
CA LEU A 155 -10.86 -16.58 7.68
C LEU A 155 -10.94 -17.36 6.34
N LYS A 156 -10.32 -16.82 5.26
CA LYS A 156 -10.30 -17.48 3.94
C LYS A 156 -9.04 -18.28 3.69
N THR A 157 -8.19 -18.45 4.71
CA THR A 157 -6.91 -19.16 4.60
C THR A 157 -7.07 -20.55 3.99
N LYS A 158 -6.18 -20.91 3.10
CA LYS A 158 -6.02 -22.26 2.55
C LYS A 158 -4.79 -22.98 3.12
N ASN A 159 -4.21 -22.43 4.19
CA ASN A 159 -3.03 -22.95 4.86
C ASN A 159 -1.82 -23.15 3.94
N PHE A 160 -1.65 -22.23 3.00
CA PHE A 160 -0.43 -22.19 2.19
C PHE A 160 0.78 -21.84 3.05
N ILE A 161 1.96 -22.28 2.61
CA ILE A 161 3.25 -21.97 3.25
C ILE A 161 3.56 -20.47 3.16
N TYR A 162 3.24 -19.84 2.02
CA TYR A 162 3.41 -18.42 1.77
C TYR A 162 2.05 -17.74 1.57
N ALA A 163 2.02 -16.43 1.51
CA ALA A 163 0.81 -15.64 1.32
C ALA A 163 0.15 -15.94 -0.05
N GLY A 164 -0.72 -16.94 -0.11
CA GLY A 164 -1.50 -17.31 -1.30
C GLY A 164 -0.92 -18.44 -2.17
N SER A 165 0.21 -19.06 -1.81
CA SER A 165 0.79 -20.20 -2.54
C SER A 165 1.74 -21.03 -1.69
N ASN A 166 2.01 -22.27 -2.12
CA ASN A 166 3.14 -23.07 -1.64
C ASN A 166 4.45 -22.83 -2.42
N ASN A 167 4.42 -21.92 -3.40
CA ASN A 167 5.61 -21.51 -4.15
C ASN A 167 5.84 -20.00 -3.93
N ALA A 168 6.94 -19.64 -3.26
CA ALA A 168 7.31 -18.27 -2.97
C ALA A 168 7.43 -17.38 -4.21
N GLU A 169 7.98 -17.92 -5.32
CA GLU A 169 8.19 -17.17 -6.57
C GLU A 169 6.88 -16.65 -7.19
N GLN A 170 5.75 -17.27 -6.88
CA GLN A 170 4.45 -16.85 -7.40
C GLN A 170 3.87 -15.65 -6.66
N VAL A 171 4.26 -15.45 -5.40
CA VAL A 171 3.58 -14.56 -4.47
C VAL A 171 4.46 -13.50 -3.84
N ALA A 172 5.79 -13.58 -4.00
CA ALA A 172 6.71 -12.62 -3.41
C ALA A 172 7.90 -12.30 -4.30
N TRP A 173 8.47 -11.12 -4.09
CA TRP A 173 9.76 -10.73 -4.59
C TRP A 173 10.78 -10.85 -3.44
N PHE A 174 11.75 -11.73 -3.59
CA PHE A 174 12.80 -11.96 -2.59
C PHE A 174 14.18 -11.99 -3.24
N ARG A 175 15.21 -11.87 -2.42
CA ARG A 175 16.59 -11.87 -2.90
C ARG A 175 16.92 -13.22 -3.55
N GLU A 176 17.18 -13.21 -4.84
CA GLU A 176 17.74 -14.39 -5.52
C GLU A 176 19.15 -14.69 -5.03
N LYS A 177 19.41 -15.96 -4.73
CA LYS A 177 20.66 -16.45 -4.13
C LYS A 177 21.93 -16.07 -4.92
N TYR A 178 21.77 -15.71 -6.19
CA TYR A 178 22.86 -15.49 -7.14
C TYR A 178 23.07 -14.01 -7.54
N TYR A 179 22.17 -13.11 -7.20
CA TYR A 179 22.31 -11.69 -7.52
C TYR A 179 22.42 -10.87 -6.24
N ASN A 180 23.60 -10.28 -6.04
CA ASN A 180 23.91 -9.50 -4.85
C ASN A 180 23.23 -8.12 -4.81
N THR A 181 22.33 -7.84 -5.75
CA THR A 181 21.61 -6.56 -5.86
C THR A 181 20.15 -6.74 -5.49
N TYR A 182 19.76 -6.10 -4.40
CA TYR A 182 18.36 -5.93 -4.05
C TYR A 182 17.77 -4.87 -4.99
N VAL A 183 16.91 -5.30 -5.91
CA VAL A 183 16.19 -4.39 -6.79
C VAL A 183 14.72 -4.48 -6.44
N SER A 184 14.17 -3.38 -5.91
CA SER A 184 12.74 -3.21 -5.72
C SER A 184 11.97 -3.50 -7.01
N LYS A 185 10.79 -4.07 -6.93
CA LYS A 185 9.92 -4.39 -8.06
C LYS A 185 8.63 -3.58 -7.98
N GLU A 186 7.94 -3.44 -9.09
CA GLU A 186 6.65 -2.78 -9.14
C GLU A 186 5.63 -3.51 -8.24
N THR A 187 4.83 -2.75 -7.47
CA THR A 187 3.82 -3.30 -6.56
C THR A 187 2.72 -4.03 -7.31
N GLY A 188 2.15 -5.07 -6.70
CA GLY A 188 0.99 -5.79 -7.24
C GLY A 188 1.26 -6.63 -8.49
N THR A 189 2.51 -7.06 -8.71
CA THR A 189 2.90 -7.82 -9.91
C THR A 189 2.97 -9.33 -9.69
N LYS A 190 2.86 -9.78 -8.46
CA LYS A 190 2.76 -11.20 -8.12
C LYS A 190 1.30 -11.64 -7.94
N LYS A 191 1.08 -12.90 -7.61
CA LYS A 191 -0.25 -13.43 -7.33
C LYS A 191 -0.70 -13.01 -5.93
N PRO A 192 -1.93 -12.48 -5.76
CA PRO A 192 -2.43 -12.12 -4.44
C PRO A 192 -2.78 -13.36 -3.60
N ASN A 193 -2.89 -13.15 -2.29
CA ASN A 193 -3.48 -14.14 -1.39
C ASN A 193 -5.02 -14.19 -1.48
N GLU A 194 -5.66 -14.99 -0.62
CA GLU A 194 -7.11 -15.22 -0.62
C GLU A 194 -7.94 -13.96 -0.31
N LEU A 195 -7.33 -12.94 0.30
CA LEU A 195 -7.94 -11.64 0.57
C LEU A 195 -7.71 -10.63 -0.55
N GLY A 196 -6.89 -10.98 -1.54
CA GLY A 196 -6.49 -10.06 -2.61
C GLY A 196 -5.37 -9.10 -2.21
N LEU A 197 -4.54 -9.47 -1.22
CA LEU A 197 -3.35 -8.73 -0.80
C LEU A 197 -2.13 -9.24 -1.58
N TYR A 198 -1.23 -8.34 -1.95
CA TYR A 198 -0.08 -8.59 -2.82
C TYR A 198 1.26 -8.40 -2.11
N ASP A 199 2.30 -9.11 -2.64
CA ASP A 199 3.75 -9.01 -2.41
C ASP A 199 4.27 -9.24 -0.99
#